data_1844fae788dc0d0af379f96b84b24f60
#
_entry.id   1844fae788dc0d0af379f96b84b24f60
#
_cell.length_a   1.000
_cell.length_b   1.000
_cell.length_c   1.000
_cell.angle_alpha   90.00
_cell.angle_beta   90.00
_cell.angle_gamma   90.00
#
_symmetry.space_group_name_H-M   'P 1'
#
loop_
_entity.id
_entity.type
_entity.pdbx_description
1 polymer ?
#
loop_
_entity_poly.entity_id
_entity_poly.type
_entity_poly.pdbx_seq_one_letter_code
_entity_poly.pdbx_strand_id
1 'polypeptide(L)'
;MKKDINSLVRGCIAALTPYSTARDEYQGALGVFLDANESPYENGYNRYPDPHQKALKAQIAAIKGVKAENIFIGNGSDEAIDLVFRVFCEPRVDNVVAIAPSYGMYKVAAAINDVEIREVQLGEEYSLPVEDILAAASENTKALFLCSPNNPTGNSFPREEILRLVDEFEGMVVVDEAYIDFAEAESLRSEIATRPNLIVLQTMSKAWAMAGLRVGLALADSRVIELMSQVKYPYNINVATMSIVSGLLAKGVDSEVAEIKAQRAVLAEALAGMSMVQRIYPSDANFILARFDDADAVYDYLITDGIIVRNRNRVKGCEGCLRLTVGLPEENDKLIKSLKRYEESTIR
;
A
#
# COMPACT_ATOMS: atom_id res chain seq x y z
N MET A 1 18.09 -1.19 21.83
CA MET A 1 17.89 -2.66 21.93
C MET A 1 16.96 -3.08 20.80
N LYS A 2 17.16 -4.25 20.18
CA LYS A 2 16.16 -4.77 19.22
C LYS A 2 14.85 -5.00 19.96
N LYS A 3 13.74 -4.47 19.43
CA LYS A 3 12.40 -4.67 20.01
C LYS A 3 11.99 -6.13 19.90
N ASP A 4 11.46 -6.68 20.99
CA ASP A 4 10.90 -8.04 20.96
C ASP A 4 9.50 -7.98 20.36
N ILE A 5 9.35 -8.47 19.12
CA ILE A 5 8.08 -8.56 18.42
C ILE A 5 7.02 -9.26 19.27
N ASN A 6 7.41 -10.32 20.00
CA ASN A 6 6.47 -11.10 20.79
C ASN A 6 5.80 -10.30 21.90
N SER A 7 6.47 -9.25 22.41
CA SER A 7 5.88 -8.36 23.43
C SER A 7 4.80 -7.43 22.87
N LEU A 8 4.75 -7.25 21.56
CA LEU A 8 3.76 -6.42 20.88
C LEU A 8 2.51 -7.21 20.45
N VAL A 9 2.59 -8.56 20.45
CA VAL A 9 1.51 -9.42 19.98
C VAL A 9 0.36 -9.45 20.97
N ARG A 10 -0.88 -9.37 20.48
CA ARG A 10 -2.07 -9.55 21.33
C ARG A 10 -2.04 -10.91 22.03
N GLY A 11 -2.47 -10.93 23.30
CA GLY A 11 -2.44 -12.14 24.11
C GLY A 11 -3.24 -13.31 23.50
N CYS A 12 -4.39 -13.04 22.88
CA CYS A 12 -5.19 -14.06 22.21
C CYS A 12 -4.49 -14.66 20.97
N ILE A 13 -3.69 -13.83 20.26
CA ILE A 13 -2.93 -14.28 19.08
C ILE A 13 -1.67 -15.05 19.51
N ALA A 14 -1.00 -14.60 20.57
CA ALA A 14 0.15 -15.31 21.13
C ALA A 14 -0.23 -16.72 21.64
N ALA A 15 -1.46 -16.91 22.10
CA ALA A 15 -2.00 -18.20 22.56
C ALA A 15 -2.71 -19.01 21.45
N LEU A 16 -2.81 -18.48 20.24
CA LEU A 16 -3.53 -19.11 19.14
C LEU A 16 -2.84 -20.39 18.69
N THR A 17 -3.58 -21.49 18.62
CA THR A 17 -3.18 -22.68 17.85
C THR A 17 -3.62 -22.46 16.40
N PRO A 18 -2.70 -22.32 15.44
CA PRO A 18 -3.05 -22.08 14.05
C PRO A 18 -3.86 -23.24 13.47
N TYR A 19 -4.73 -22.93 12.51
CA TYR A 19 -5.35 -23.97 11.70
C TYR A 19 -4.28 -24.66 10.86
N SER A 20 -4.17 -26.01 11.02
CA SER A 20 -3.27 -26.86 10.21
C SER A 20 -4.10 -27.60 9.16
N THR A 21 -3.60 -27.63 7.94
CA THR A 21 -4.16 -28.50 6.89
C THR A 21 -3.40 -29.82 6.85
N ALA A 22 -4.05 -30.91 6.43
CA ALA A 22 -3.35 -32.18 6.26
C ALA A 22 -2.18 -32.07 5.25
N ARG A 23 -2.25 -31.09 4.32
CA ARG A 23 -1.19 -30.80 3.36
C ARG A 23 0.02 -30.09 3.97
N ASP A 24 -0.12 -29.48 5.15
CA ASP A 24 1.01 -28.92 5.89
C ASP A 24 1.89 -30.04 6.47
N GLU A 25 1.27 -31.18 6.79
CA GLU A 25 1.95 -32.35 7.31
C GLU A 25 2.56 -33.22 6.22
N TYR A 26 2.06 -33.11 4.98
CA TYR A 26 2.50 -33.90 3.84
C TYR A 26 3.59 -33.19 3.03
N GLN A 27 4.78 -33.79 2.99
CA GLN A 27 5.93 -33.24 2.28
C GLN A 27 6.17 -33.88 0.89
N GLY A 28 5.29 -34.76 0.43
CA GLY A 28 5.41 -35.42 -0.86
C GLY A 28 4.84 -34.61 -2.03
N ALA A 29 5.37 -34.85 -3.23
CA ALA A 29 4.86 -34.21 -4.46
C ALA A 29 3.74 -35.01 -5.14
N LEU A 30 3.55 -36.28 -4.81
CA LEU A 30 2.62 -37.20 -5.47
C LEU A 30 1.76 -37.90 -4.41
N GLY A 31 0.45 -37.89 -4.60
CA GLY A 31 -0.47 -38.58 -3.68
C GLY A 31 -1.91 -38.56 -4.17
N VAL A 32 -2.73 -39.42 -3.53
CA VAL A 32 -4.18 -39.34 -3.68
C VAL A 32 -4.69 -38.46 -2.53
N PHE A 33 -5.18 -37.27 -2.86
CA PHE A 33 -5.64 -36.27 -1.88
C PHE A 33 -7.11 -36.52 -1.55
N LEU A 34 -7.38 -36.98 -0.33
CA LEU A 34 -8.72 -37.25 0.22
C LEU A 34 -8.90 -36.52 1.57
N ASP A 35 -8.20 -35.43 1.76
CA ASP A 35 -8.03 -34.73 3.04
C ASP A 35 -8.96 -33.54 3.24
N ALA A 36 -9.44 -32.91 2.15
CA ALA A 36 -10.09 -31.60 2.21
C ALA A 36 -11.54 -31.62 1.66
N ASN A 37 -12.15 -32.79 1.52
CA ASN A 37 -13.54 -32.97 1.02
C ASN A 37 -13.80 -32.30 -0.34
N GLU A 38 -12.77 -32.16 -1.16
CA GLU A 38 -12.84 -31.56 -2.48
C GLU A 38 -13.55 -32.48 -3.47
N SER A 39 -14.18 -31.90 -4.50
CA SER A 39 -14.72 -32.70 -5.60
C SER A 39 -13.60 -33.43 -6.34
N PRO A 40 -13.74 -34.73 -6.65
CA PRO A 40 -12.75 -35.48 -7.39
C PRO A 40 -12.78 -35.16 -8.91
N TYR A 41 -13.80 -34.47 -9.39
CA TYR A 41 -13.97 -34.15 -10.82
C TYR A 41 -13.09 -32.98 -11.23
N GLU A 42 -12.08 -33.30 -12.05
CA GLU A 42 -11.08 -32.34 -12.49
C GLU A 42 -11.66 -31.30 -13.45
N ASN A 43 -11.45 -30.01 -13.14
CA ASN A 43 -11.83 -28.86 -13.96
C ASN A 43 -10.80 -27.74 -13.90
N GLY A 44 -9.60 -28.01 -13.35
CA GLY A 44 -8.54 -27.03 -13.14
C GLY A 44 -8.67 -26.19 -11.87
N TYR A 45 -9.80 -26.28 -11.15
CA TYR A 45 -10.10 -25.45 -9.97
C TYR A 45 -10.73 -26.24 -8.83
N ASN A 46 -10.83 -27.56 -8.95
CA ASN A 46 -11.48 -28.43 -7.99
C ASN A 46 -10.63 -28.67 -6.71
N ARG A 47 -9.40 -28.21 -6.68
CA ARG A 47 -8.47 -28.37 -5.56
C ARG A 47 -8.15 -27.02 -4.89
N TYR A 48 -8.09 -27.03 -3.55
CA TYR A 48 -7.60 -25.87 -2.82
C TYR A 48 -6.16 -25.51 -3.21
N PRO A 49 -5.83 -24.20 -3.24
CA PRO A 49 -4.48 -23.75 -3.51
C PRO A 49 -3.50 -24.09 -2.38
N ASP A 50 -2.21 -23.92 -2.64
CA ASP A 50 -1.19 -23.92 -1.59
C ASP A 50 -1.46 -22.78 -0.58
N PRO A 51 -1.75 -23.08 0.71
CA PRO A 51 -2.04 -22.07 1.73
C PRO A 51 -0.85 -21.15 2.02
N HIS A 52 0.36 -21.57 1.66
CA HIS A 52 1.61 -20.82 1.85
C HIS A 52 2.11 -20.09 0.61
N GLN A 53 1.47 -20.29 -0.56
CA GLN A 53 1.83 -19.70 -1.85
C GLN A 53 3.33 -19.86 -2.20
N LYS A 54 3.94 -21.01 -1.87
CA LYS A 54 5.40 -21.24 -1.92
C LYS A 54 6.01 -20.87 -3.27
N ALA A 55 5.40 -21.32 -4.38
CA ALA A 55 5.90 -21.04 -5.72
C ALA A 55 5.87 -19.55 -6.07
N LEU A 56 4.76 -18.87 -5.76
CA LEU A 56 4.60 -17.44 -6.01
C LEU A 56 5.54 -16.61 -5.11
N LYS A 57 5.67 -16.97 -3.84
CA LYS A 57 6.64 -16.33 -2.91
C LYS A 57 8.08 -16.45 -3.41
N ALA A 58 8.47 -17.61 -3.96
CA ALA A 58 9.82 -17.79 -4.49
C ALA A 58 10.10 -16.86 -5.69
N GLN A 59 9.13 -16.68 -6.58
CA GLN A 59 9.25 -15.73 -7.71
C GLN A 59 9.35 -14.28 -7.23
N ILE A 60 8.47 -13.88 -6.30
CA ILE A 60 8.48 -12.53 -5.73
C ILE A 60 9.78 -12.28 -4.95
N ALA A 61 10.27 -13.27 -4.21
CA ALA A 61 11.52 -13.21 -3.47
C ALA A 61 12.71 -12.88 -4.39
N ALA A 62 12.79 -13.55 -5.55
CA ALA A 62 13.81 -13.29 -6.55
C ALA A 62 13.74 -11.87 -7.13
N ILE A 63 12.53 -11.37 -7.43
CA ILE A 63 12.32 -10.02 -7.97
C ILE A 63 12.62 -8.94 -6.92
N LYS A 64 12.16 -9.13 -5.69
CA LYS A 64 12.30 -8.12 -4.63
C LYS A 64 13.63 -8.21 -3.86
N GLY A 65 14.44 -9.25 -4.09
CA GLY A 65 15.73 -9.42 -3.42
C GLY A 65 15.60 -9.66 -1.90
N VAL A 66 14.53 -10.34 -1.48
CA VAL A 66 14.29 -10.72 -0.08
C VAL A 66 14.07 -12.22 0.01
N LYS A 67 14.13 -12.80 1.22
CA LYS A 67 13.84 -14.22 1.39
C LYS A 67 12.33 -14.49 1.35
N ALA A 68 11.90 -15.66 0.89
CA ALA A 68 10.49 -16.05 0.82
C ALA A 68 9.81 -16.06 2.20
N GLU A 69 10.55 -16.37 3.27
CA GLU A 69 10.09 -16.33 4.67
C GLU A 69 9.76 -14.92 5.17
N ASN A 70 10.28 -13.89 4.50
CA ASN A 70 10.03 -12.49 4.79
C ASN A 70 8.86 -11.90 3.98
N ILE A 71 8.08 -12.73 3.27
CA ILE A 71 7.00 -12.28 2.40
C ILE A 71 5.65 -12.83 2.89
N PHE A 72 4.71 -11.94 3.11
CA PHE A 72 3.28 -12.24 3.18
C PHE A 72 2.61 -11.80 1.87
N ILE A 73 1.69 -12.62 1.33
CA ILE A 73 0.88 -12.30 0.15
C ILE A 73 -0.59 -12.21 0.58
N GLY A 74 -1.22 -11.04 0.33
CA GLY A 74 -2.60 -10.77 0.69
C GLY A 74 -3.47 -10.33 -0.48
N ASN A 75 -4.79 -10.31 -0.27
CA ASN A 75 -5.78 -9.74 -1.18
C ASN A 75 -5.66 -8.20 -1.25
N GLY A 76 -4.64 -7.72 -1.95
CA GLY A 76 -4.16 -6.36 -1.88
C GLY A 76 -3.38 -6.12 -0.58
N SER A 77 -2.69 -4.97 -0.48
CA SER A 77 -2.04 -4.54 0.76
C SER A 77 -3.05 -4.26 1.88
N ASP A 78 -4.33 -4.07 1.54
CA ASP A 78 -5.41 -3.85 2.52
C ASP A 78 -5.56 -5.03 3.48
N GLU A 79 -5.39 -6.29 3.02
CA GLU A 79 -5.39 -7.45 3.91
C GLU A 79 -4.22 -7.40 4.89
N ALA A 80 -3.04 -6.99 4.44
CA ALA A 80 -1.88 -6.85 5.31
C ALA A 80 -2.09 -5.73 6.35
N ILE A 81 -2.69 -4.60 5.95
CA ILE A 81 -3.06 -3.51 6.87
C ILE A 81 -4.01 -4.04 7.96
N ASP A 82 -5.08 -4.73 7.58
CA ASP A 82 -6.05 -5.29 8.54
C ASP A 82 -5.39 -6.30 9.50
N LEU A 83 -4.49 -7.14 8.98
CA LEU A 83 -3.76 -8.10 9.80
C LEU A 83 -2.81 -7.45 10.82
N VAL A 84 -2.25 -6.27 10.53
CA VAL A 84 -1.47 -5.52 11.54
C VAL A 84 -2.35 -5.20 12.75
N PHE A 85 -3.57 -4.72 12.55
CA PHE A 85 -4.51 -4.47 13.64
C PHE A 85 -4.85 -5.75 14.39
N ARG A 86 -5.19 -6.82 13.69
CA ARG A 86 -5.57 -8.10 14.29
C ARG A 86 -4.47 -8.75 15.10
N VAL A 87 -3.23 -8.63 14.66
CA VAL A 87 -2.07 -9.25 15.32
C VAL A 87 -1.61 -8.44 16.53
N PHE A 88 -1.56 -7.11 16.41
CA PHE A 88 -0.85 -6.27 17.37
C PHE A 88 -1.76 -5.38 18.24
N CYS A 89 -2.99 -5.06 17.82
CA CYS A 89 -3.81 -4.08 18.52
C CYS A 89 -4.98 -4.74 19.26
N GLU A 90 -5.02 -4.65 20.59
CA GLU A 90 -6.18 -5.06 21.38
C GLU A 90 -7.32 -4.05 21.21
N PRO A 91 -8.52 -4.46 20.72
CA PRO A 91 -9.65 -3.57 20.51
C PRO A 91 -10.02 -2.78 21.77
N ARG A 92 -10.37 -1.50 21.64
CA ARG A 92 -10.76 -0.58 22.71
C ARG A 92 -9.68 -0.29 23.76
N VAL A 93 -8.51 -0.88 23.66
CA VAL A 93 -7.40 -0.72 24.60
C VAL A 93 -6.22 -0.01 23.92
N ASP A 94 -5.83 -0.55 22.78
CA ASP A 94 -4.67 -0.07 22.03
C ASP A 94 -5.06 1.00 20.99
N ASN A 95 -4.05 1.71 20.54
CA ASN A 95 -4.20 2.72 19.49
C ASN A 95 -3.04 2.61 18.50
N VAL A 96 -3.21 3.29 17.37
CA VAL A 96 -2.18 3.46 16.36
C VAL A 96 -1.99 4.93 16.03
N VAL A 97 -0.80 5.29 15.56
CA VAL A 97 -0.50 6.62 15.00
C VAL A 97 -0.48 6.52 13.47
N ALA A 98 -0.99 7.52 12.79
CA ALA A 98 -0.87 7.66 11.34
C ALA A 98 -0.68 9.12 10.94
N ILE A 99 0.04 9.35 9.85
CA ILE A 99 0.15 10.68 9.24
C ILE A 99 -1.14 11.07 8.52
N ALA A 100 -1.44 12.36 8.46
CA ALA A 100 -2.59 12.90 7.73
C ALA A 100 -2.20 14.23 7.01
N PRO A 101 -2.66 14.45 5.76
CA PRO A 101 -3.48 13.54 4.95
C PRO A 101 -2.70 12.33 4.47
N SER A 102 -3.32 11.13 4.48
CA SER A 102 -2.72 9.90 3.97
C SER A 102 -3.79 8.92 3.46
N TYR A 103 -3.43 7.66 3.24
CA TYR A 103 -4.31 6.64 2.69
C TYR A 103 -5.47 6.32 3.65
N GLY A 104 -6.70 6.54 3.20
CA GLY A 104 -7.89 6.47 4.04
C GLY A 104 -8.22 5.09 4.62
N MET A 105 -7.66 4.01 4.06
CA MET A 105 -7.91 2.65 4.57
C MET A 105 -7.33 2.40 5.95
N TYR A 106 -6.32 3.16 6.39
CA TYR A 106 -5.82 3.03 7.76
C TYR A 106 -6.94 3.34 8.77
N LYS A 107 -7.70 4.41 8.54
CA LYS A 107 -8.87 4.76 9.38
C LYS A 107 -9.97 3.71 9.31
N VAL A 108 -10.24 3.22 8.11
CA VAL A 108 -11.29 2.21 7.90
C VAL A 108 -10.91 0.91 8.61
N ALA A 109 -9.67 0.45 8.47
CA ALA A 109 -9.20 -0.76 9.14
C ALA A 109 -9.16 -0.59 10.68
N ALA A 110 -8.73 0.58 11.18
CA ALA A 110 -8.78 0.89 12.61
C ALA A 110 -10.22 0.83 13.14
N ALA A 111 -11.18 1.45 12.45
CA ALA A 111 -12.58 1.45 12.83
C ALA A 111 -13.21 0.05 12.81
N ILE A 112 -12.89 -0.78 11.79
CA ILE A 112 -13.36 -2.17 11.71
C ILE A 112 -12.84 -3.01 12.88
N ASN A 113 -11.60 -2.76 13.31
CA ASN A 113 -10.97 -3.46 14.42
C ASN A 113 -11.24 -2.82 15.80
N ASP A 114 -12.06 -1.76 15.87
CA ASP A 114 -12.38 -1.03 17.10
C ASP A 114 -11.11 -0.54 17.83
N VAL A 115 -10.16 0.02 17.06
CA VAL A 115 -8.87 0.56 17.51
C VAL A 115 -8.83 2.07 17.26
N GLU A 116 -8.42 2.85 18.26
CA GLU A 116 -8.22 4.30 18.13
C GLU A 116 -7.10 4.59 17.13
N ILE A 117 -7.32 5.55 16.22
CA ILE A 117 -6.27 6.08 15.34
C ILE A 117 -5.98 7.54 15.70
N ARG A 118 -4.74 7.85 16.00
CA ARG A 118 -4.23 9.19 16.29
C ARG A 118 -3.56 9.74 15.05
N GLU A 119 -4.16 10.78 14.47
CA GLU A 119 -3.64 11.39 13.26
C GLU A 119 -2.71 12.55 13.59
N VAL A 120 -1.49 12.50 13.06
CA VAL A 120 -0.51 13.57 13.10
C VAL A 120 -0.49 14.26 11.74
N GLN A 121 -0.78 15.57 11.72
CA GLN A 121 -0.81 16.33 10.48
C GLN A 121 0.60 16.48 9.91
N LEU A 122 0.77 16.24 8.61
CA LEU A 122 2.01 16.55 7.91
C LEU A 122 2.34 18.03 8.06
N GLY A 123 3.62 18.34 8.11
CA GLY A 123 4.12 19.70 8.22
C GLY A 123 3.95 20.50 6.93
N GLU A 124 4.61 21.65 6.89
CA GLU A 124 4.66 22.48 5.70
C GLU A 124 5.24 21.69 4.52
N GLU A 125 4.68 21.91 3.32
CA GLU A 125 5.06 21.17 2.11
C GLU A 125 4.91 19.64 2.23
N TYR A 126 4.05 19.19 3.13
CA TYR A 126 3.86 17.79 3.47
C TYR A 126 5.11 17.09 4.03
N SER A 127 5.97 17.83 4.75
CA SER A 127 7.12 17.27 5.45
C SER A 127 6.71 16.32 6.57
N LEU A 128 7.58 15.35 6.90
CA LEU A 128 7.31 14.36 7.93
C LEU A 128 7.57 14.95 9.35
N PRO A 129 6.56 15.10 10.21
CA PRO A 129 6.72 15.70 11.53
C PRO A 129 7.19 14.64 12.56
N VAL A 130 8.45 14.26 12.50
CA VAL A 130 9.03 13.16 13.30
C VAL A 130 8.76 13.32 14.80
N GLU A 131 9.02 14.52 15.35
CA GLU A 131 8.86 14.79 16.79
C GLU A 131 7.40 14.68 17.23
N ASP A 132 6.46 15.21 16.40
CA ASP A 132 5.03 15.16 16.71
C ASP A 132 4.50 13.71 16.65
N ILE A 133 5.02 12.91 15.70
CA ILE A 133 4.71 11.49 15.59
C ILE A 133 5.15 10.73 16.83
N LEU A 134 6.38 10.94 17.28
CA LEU A 134 6.91 10.32 18.50
C LEU A 134 6.15 10.78 19.75
N ALA A 135 5.78 12.07 19.83
CA ALA A 135 5.01 12.63 20.94
C ALA A 135 3.56 12.14 20.97
N ALA A 136 2.97 11.75 19.83
CA ALA A 136 1.62 11.20 19.76
C ALA A 136 1.52 9.76 20.28
N ALA A 137 2.65 9.06 20.40
CA ALA A 137 2.70 7.70 20.89
C ALA A 137 2.51 7.64 22.42
N SER A 138 1.94 6.55 22.89
CA SER A 138 1.75 6.21 24.30
C SER A 138 2.10 4.73 24.53
N GLU A 139 2.05 4.26 25.76
CA GLU A 139 2.26 2.84 26.11
C GLU A 139 1.30 1.88 25.38
N ASN A 140 0.10 2.37 25.04
CA ASN A 140 -0.91 1.61 24.30
C ASN A 140 -0.77 1.76 22.77
N THR A 141 0.24 2.46 22.27
CA THR A 141 0.43 2.64 20.83
C THR A 141 1.20 1.46 20.25
N LYS A 142 0.54 0.68 19.39
CA LYS A 142 1.08 -0.59 18.85
C LYS A 142 1.65 -0.46 17.45
N ALA A 143 1.17 0.49 16.65
CA ALA A 143 1.68 0.66 15.31
C ALA A 143 1.68 2.13 14.87
N LEU A 144 2.62 2.45 13.97
CA LEU A 144 2.70 3.70 13.20
C LEU A 144 2.50 3.37 11.73
N PHE A 145 1.59 4.09 11.04
CA PHE A 145 1.39 3.97 9.60
C PHE A 145 1.94 5.18 8.86
N LEU A 146 2.87 4.94 7.95
CA LEU A 146 3.47 5.92 7.03
C LEU A 146 3.22 5.46 5.60
N CYS A 147 2.85 6.37 4.69
CA CYS A 147 2.76 6.09 3.26
C CYS A 147 3.86 6.88 2.53
N SER A 148 4.79 6.20 1.86
CA SER A 148 5.89 6.86 1.14
C SER A 148 6.27 6.09 -0.12
N PRO A 149 6.02 6.65 -1.31
CA PRO A 149 5.40 7.94 -1.61
C PRO A 149 3.97 8.07 -1.09
N ASN A 150 3.63 9.25 -0.54
CA ASN A 150 2.36 9.43 0.16
C ASN A 150 1.17 9.60 -0.80
N ASN A 151 0.04 9.09 -0.43
CA ASN A 151 -1.24 9.31 -1.11
C ASN A 151 -2.20 10.06 -0.15
N PRO A 152 -2.62 11.32 -0.44
CA PRO A 152 -2.73 11.85 -1.80
C PRO A 152 -1.64 12.85 -2.24
N THR A 153 -0.63 13.12 -1.44
CA THR A 153 0.30 14.25 -1.65
C THR A 153 1.36 13.98 -2.72
N GLY A 154 1.73 12.71 -2.96
CA GLY A 154 2.63 12.26 -4.01
C GLY A 154 4.11 12.23 -3.62
N ASN A 155 4.51 12.93 -2.59
CA ASN A 155 5.91 13.05 -2.17
C ASN A 155 6.42 11.82 -1.42
N SER A 156 7.70 11.52 -1.55
CA SER A 156 8.44 10.62 -0.66
C SER A 156 8.93 11.39 0.56
N PHE A 157 9.07 10.68 1.68
CA PHE A 157 9.75 11.23 2.87
C PHE A 157 11.23 10.87 2.87
N PRO A 158 12.10 11.69 3.50
CA PRO A 158 13.51 11.39 3.66
C PRO A 158 13.71 10.03 4.34
N ARG A 159 14.57 9.19 3.75
CA ARG A 159 14.84 7.84 4.25
C ARG A 159 15.32 7.86 5.70
N GLU A 160 16.21 8.79 6.04
CA GLU A 160 16.76 8.96 7.39
C GLU A 160 15.69 9.28 8.42
N GLU A 161 14.67 10.08 8.09
CA GLU A 161 13.56 10.40 8.98
C GLU A 161 12.67 9.18 9.23
N ILE A 162 12.37 8.40 8.17
CA ILE A 162 11.61 7.16 8.33
C ILE A 162 12.40 6.16 9.19
N LEU A 163 13.70 5.99 8.93
CA LEU A 163 14.53 5.08 9.69
C LEU A 163 14.69 5.52 11.16
N ARG A 164 14.77 6.82 11.43
CA ARG A 164 14.72 7.36 12.78
C ARG A 164 13.43 6.96 13.50
N LEU A 165 12.28 7.10 12.83
CA LEU A 165 11.00 6.63 13.39
C LEU A 165 11.01 5.12 13.65
N VAL A 166 11.56 4.32 12.74
CA VAL A 166 11.66 2.86 12.95
C VAL A 166 12.53 2.52 14.15
N ASP A 167 13.61 3.29 14.36
CA ASP A 167 14.56 3.03 15.45
C ASP A 167 14.06 3.54 16.82
N GLU A 168 13.31 4.65 16.86
CA GLU A 168 12.85 5.30 18.11
C GLU A 168 11.43 4.90 18.52
N PHE A 169 10.55 4.53 17.57
CA PHE A 169 9.16 4.18 17.88
C PHE A 169 9.05 2.82 18.60
N GLU A 170 8.28 2.77 19.70
CA GLU A 170 8.18 1.57 20.56
C GLU A 170 7.28 0.45 20.01
N GLY A 171 6.50 0.69 18.96
CA GLY A 171 5.62 -0.27 18.29
C GLY A 171 6.15 -0.73 16.92
N MET A 172 5.24 -1.35 16.14
CA MET A 172 5.50 -1.69 14.74
C MET A 172 5.47 -0.42 13.89
N VAL A 173 6.37 -0.29 12.92
CA VAL A 173 6.33 0.79 11.93
C VAL A 173 5.99 0.19 10.58
N VAL A 174 4.83 0.58 10.05
CA VAL A 174 4.31 0.14 8.76
C VAL A 174 4.57 1.23 7.73
N VAL A 175 5.43 0.96 6.77
CA VAL A 175 5.72 1.87 5.66
C VAL A 175 5.05 1.33 4.40
N ASP A 176 3.99 2.03 3.96
CA ASP A 176 3.25 1.68 2.75
C ASP A 176 3.96 2.26 1.53
N GLU A 177 4.63 1.40 0.80
CA GLU A 177 5.39 1.66 -0.42
C GLU A 177 4.58 1.32 -1.68
N ALA A 178 3.27 1.51 -1.69
CA ALA A 178 2.43 1.18 -2.84
C ALA A 178 2.86 1.87 -4.15
N TYR A 179 3.61 2.95 -4.08
CA TYR A 179 4.05 3.75 -5.22
C TYR A 179 5.58 3.76 -5.41
N ILE A 180 6.33 2.97 -4.65
CA ILE A 180 7.80 2.99 -4.62
C ILE A 180 8.44 2.70 -5.97
N ASP A 181 7.82 1.87 -6.81
CA ASP A 181 8.34 1.54 -8.14
C ASP A 181 8.40 2.79 -9.07
N PHE A 182 7.70 3.89 -8.75
CA PHE A 182 7.74 5.16 -9.50
C PHE A 182 8.70 6.19 -8.90
N ALA A 183 9.22 5.95 -7.69
CA ALA A 183 10.12 6.87 -7.00
C ALA A 183 11.57 6.71 -7.45
N GLU A 184 12.38 7.73 -7.16
CA GLU A 184 13.85 7.60 -7.23
C GLU A 184 14.43 7.02 -5.91
N ALA A 185 13.66 7.12 -4.81
CA ALA A 185 14.06 6.61 -3.52
C ALA A 185 14.09 5.07 -3.51
N GLU A 186 15.08 4.50 -2.83
CA GLU A 186 15.17 3.06 -2.65
C GLU A 186 14.15 2.58 -1.60
N SER A 187 13.55 1.42 -1.87
CA SER A 187 12.66 0.73 -0.93
C SER A 187 13.36 0.40 0.39
N LEU A 188 12.63 0.51 1.48
CA LEU A 188 13.09 0.11 2.82
C LEU A 188 13.12 -1.41 3.04
N ARG A 189 12.76 -2.23 2.04
CA ARG A 189 12.80 -3.69 2.15
C ARG A 189 14.18 -4.26 2.54
N SER A 190 15.26 -3.55 2.24
CA SER A 190 16.62 -3.95 2.66
C SER A 190 16.83 -3.86 4.18
N GLU A 191 16.03 -3.06 4.88
CA GLU A 191 16.16 -2.78 6.31
C GLU A 191 15.45 -3.81 7.21
N ILE A 192 14.52 -4.61 6.66
CA ILE A 192 13.73 -5.57 7.45
C ILE A 192 14.59 -6.62 8.17
N ALA A 193 15.79 -6.92 7.65
CA ALA A 193 16.69 -7.89 8.27
C ALA A 193 17.33 -7.37 9.59
N THR A 194 17.42 -6.06 9.75
CA THR A 194 18.07 -5.42 10.91
C THR A 194 17.07 -4.70 11.82
N ARG A 195 15.87 -4.41 11.32
CA ARG A 195 14.79 -3.70 12.01
C ARG A 195 13.54 -4.56 12.10
N PRO A 196 13.42 -5.43 13.11
CA PRO A 196 12.36 -6.42 13.19
C PRO A 196 10.96 -5.81 13.36
N ASN A 197 10.85 -4.56 13.83
CA ASN A 197 9.60 -3.83 13.95
C ASN A 197 9.18 -3.09 12.67
N LEU A 198 9.93 -3.21 11.56
CA LEU A 198 9.57 -2.63 10.26
C LEU A 198 8.73 -3.61 9.44
N ILE A 199 7.59 -3.12 8.96
CA ILE A 199 6.76 -3.77 7.94
C ILE A 199 6.72 -2.87 6.72
N VAL A 200 7.17 -3.36 5.58
CA VAL A 200 7.08 -2.65 4.28
C VAL A 200 5.94 -3.25 3.49
N LEU A 201 4.93 -2.44 3.17
CA LEU A 201 3.82 -2.85 2.31
C LEU A 201 4.12 -2.48 0.86
N GLN A 202 3.86 -3.40 -0.05
CA GLN A 202 3.91 -3.16 -1.49
C GLN A 202 2.68 -3.77 -2.16
N THR A 203 2.40 -3.37 -3.41
CA THR A 203 1.24 -3.87 -4.14
C THR A 203 1.55 -4.11 -5.60
N MET A 204 0.89 -5.12 -6.18
CA MET A 204 0.90 -5.34 -7.62
C MET A 204 -0.17 -4.49 -8.35
N SER A 205 -0.95 -3.69 -7.62
CA SER A 205 -2.08 -2.91 -8.18
C SER A 205 -1.66 -1.65 -8.95
N LYS A 206 -0.42 -1.16 -8.77
CA LYS A 206 0.03 0.12 -9.34
C LYS A 206 1.00 -0.10 -10.50
N ALA A 207 2.30 -0.10 -10.25
CA ALA A 207 3.32 -0.28 -11.29
C ALA A 207 3.15 -1.61 -12.06
N TRP A 208 2.74 -2.66 -11.38
CA TRP A 208 2.57 -3.99 -11.98
C TRP A 208 1.26 -4.18 -12.75
N ALA A 209 0.40 -3.15 -12.85
CA ALA A 209 -0.86 -3.16 -13.59
C ALA A 209 -1.82 -4.31 -13.24
N MET A 210 -1.75 -4.85 -12.03
CA MET A 210 -2.53 -6.02 -11.58
C MET A 210 -3.63 -5.66 -10.58
N ALA A 211 -4.20 -4.45 -10.65
CA ALA A 211 -5.23 -4.00 -9.71
C ALA A 211 -6.43 -4.96 -9.61
N GLY A 212 -6.85 -5.53 -10.73
CA GLY A 212 -7.95 -6.49 -10.81
C GLY A 212 -7.65 -7.85 -10.16
N LEU A 213 -6.37 -8.21 -10.00
CA LEU A 213 -5.95 -9.50 -9.40
C LEU A 213 -5.83 -9.44 -7.88
N ARG A 214 -5.90 -8.24 -7.28
CA ARG A 214 -5.91 -8.07 -5.83
C ARG A 214 -4.71 -8.72 -5.11
N VAL A 215 -3.49 -8.46 -5.54
CA VAL A 215 -2.28 -8.96 -4.89
C VAL A 215 -1.49 -7.82 -4.26
N GLY A 216 -1.27 -7.93 -2.95
CA GLY A 216 -0.42 -7.06 -2.16
C GLY A 216 0.56 -7.86 -1.32
N LEU A 217 1.59 -7.19 -0.83
CA LEU A 217 2.69 -7.81 -0.10
C LEU A 217 2.89 -7.08 1.23
N ALA A 218 3.23 -7.84 2.28
CA ALA A 218 3.99 -7.31 3.40
C ALA A 218 5.37 -7.98 3.41
N LEU A 219 6.40 -7.16 3.54
CA LEU A 219 7.80 -7.56 3.67
C LEU A 219 8.25 -7.18 5.08
N ALA A 220 8.66 -8.16 5.88
CA ALA A 220 9.00 -7.95 7.29
C ALA A 220 9.91 -9.05 7.83
N ASP A 221 10.27 -8.94 9.10
CA ASP A 221 10.91 -10.04 9.84
C ASP A 221 10.06 -11.32 9.73
N SER A 222 10.72 -12.48 9.63
CA SER A 222 10.04 -13.77 9.46
C SER A 222 9.04 -14.06 10.57
N ARG A 223 9.28 -13.60 11.81
CA ARG A 223 8.33 -13.76 12.91
C ARG A 223 7.03 -12.97 12.70
N VAL A 224 7.12 -11.75 12.15
CA VAL A 224 5.93 -10.97 11.77
C VAL A 224 5.14 -11.68 10.69
N ILE A 225 5.83 -12.19 9.67
CA ILE A 225 5.20 -12.93 8.56
C ILE A 225 4.53 -14.21 9.05
N GLU A 226 5.15 -14.91 9.98
CA GLU A 226 4.56 -16.09 10.64
C GLU A 226 3.26 -15.72 11.35
N LEU A 227 3.26 -14.68 12.19
CA LEU A 227 2.09 -14.21 12.92
C LEU A 227 0.94 -13.81 11.97
N MET A 228 1.25 -13.05 10.91
CA MET A 228 0.25 -12.69 9.89
C MET A 228 -0.31 -13.95 9.20
N SER A 229 0.54 -14.95 8.94
CA SER A 229 0.15 -16.20 8.29
C SER A 229 -0.72 -17.08 9.18
N GLN A 230 -0.56 -17.01 10.50
CA GLN A 230 -1.41 -17.70 11.47
C GLN A 230 -2.83 -17.12 11.56
N VAL A 231 -2.97 -15.80 11.33
CA VAL A 231 -4.23 -15.08 11.49
C VAL A 231 -5.02 -14.97 10.18
N LYS A 232 -4.35 -14.99 9.02
CA LYS A 232 -5.03 -14.95 7.73
C LYS A 232 -5.89 -16.21 7.50
N TYR A 233 -6.89 -16.12 6.62
CA TYR A 233 -7.57 -17.32 6.13
C TYR A 233 -6.60 -18.20 5.34
N PRO A 234 -6.66 -19.55 5.51
CA PRO A 234 -5.68 -20.46 4.91
C PRO A 234 -5.49 -20.27 3.40
N TYR A 235 -6.58 -20.16 2.66
CA TYR A 235 -6.61 -20.08 1.19
C TYR A 235 -6.96 -18.68 0.69
N ASN A 236 -6.34 -17.65 1.28
CA ASN A 236 -6.65 -16.26 0.98
C ASN A 236 -6.40 -15.85 -0.48
N ILE A 237 -5.47 -16.50 -1.18
CA ILE A 237 -5.19 -16.26 -2.61
C ILE A 237 -5.62 -17.49 -3.41
N ASN A 238 -6.52 -17.29 -4.38
CA ASN A 238 -7.06 -18.38 -5.20
C ASN A 238 -6.08 -18.83 -6.31
N VAL A 239 -6.33 -20.02 -6.86
CA VAL A 239 -5.49 -20.66 -7.89
C VAL A 239 -5.38 -19.79 -9.15
N ALA A 240 -6.48 -19.20 -9.63
CA ALA A 240 -6.48 -18.39 -10.85
C ALA A 240 -5.61 -17.14 -10.68
N THR A 241 -5.73 -16.43 -9.55
CA THR A 241 -4.89 -15.28 -9.23
C THR A 241 -3.42 -15.68 -9.21
N MET A 242 -3.04 -16.74 -8.49
CA MET A 242 -1.63 -17.19 -8.42
C MET A 242 -1.06 -17.52 -9.79
N SER A 243 -1.81 -18.25 -10.63
CA SER A 243 -1.38 -18.64 -11.98
C SER A 243 -1.16 -17.44 -12.89
N ILE A 244 -2.13 -16.50 -12.90
CA ILE A 244 -2.06 -15.30 -13.74
C ILE A 244 -0.91 -14.39 -13.30
N VAL A 245 -0.79 -14.12 -11.98
CA VAL A 245 0.27 -13.29 -11.41
C VAL A 245 1.64 -13.87 -11.75
N SER A 246 1.84 -15.18 -11.55
CA SER A 246 3.10 -15.86 -11.88
C SER A 246 3.52 -15.64 -13.33
N GLY A 247 2.58 -15.71 -14.28
CA GLY A 247 2.84 -15.46 -15.70
C GLY A 247 3.16 -13.99 -16.01
N LEU A 248 2.52 -13.04 -15.30
CA LEU A 248 2.74 -11.60 -15.51
C LEU A 248 4.05 -11.11 -14.89
N LEU A 249 4.46 -11.65 -13.75
CA LEU A 249 5.71 -11.29 -13.08
C LEU A 249 6.94 -11.49 -13.98
N ALA A 250 6.91 -12.48 -14.87
CA ALA A 250 8.01 -12.77 -15.79
C ALA A 250 8.25 -11.66 -16.84
N LYS A 251 7.27 -10.77 -17.07
CA LYS A 251 7.38 -9.69 -18.07
C LYS A 251 8.17 -8.48 -17.58
N GLY A 252 8.23 -8.27 -16.26
CA GLY A 252 8.72 -7.03 -15.68
C GLY A 252 7.79 -5.85 -15.90
N VAL A 253 8.19 -4.65 -15.49
CA VAL A 253 7.38 -3.41 -15.58
C VAL A 253 8.23 -2.16 -15.82
N ASP A 254 9.51 -2.30 -16.11
CA ASP A 254 10.45 -1.18 -16.17
C ASP A 254 10.11 -0.18 -17.29
N SER A 255 9.65 -0.69 -18.44
CA SER A 255 9.24 0.15 -19.58
C SER A 255 7.99 0.97 -19.26
N GLU A 256 6.99 0.35 -18.66
CA GLU A 256 5.73 0.98 -18.28
C GLU A 256 5.95 2.02 -17.16
N VAL A 257 6.80 1.70 -16.19
CA VAL A 257 7.20 2.64 -15.14
C VAL A 257 7.94 3.84 -15.72
N ALA A 258 8.87 3.63 -16.65
CA ALA A 258 9.60 4.71 -17.31
C ALA A 258 8.65 5.62 -18.11
N GLU A 259 7.69 5.04 -18.83
CA GLU A 259 6.68 5.81 -19.57
C GLU A 259 5.79 6.63 -18.65
N ILE A 260 5.28 6.06 -17.55
CA ILE A 260 4.47 6.77 -16.57
C ILE A 260 5.26 7.93 -15.94
N LYS A 261 6.54 7.74 -15.61
CA LYS A 261 7.40 8.82 -15.09
C LYS A 261 7.58 9.95 -16.12
N ALA A 262 7.80 9.63 -17.39
CA ALA A 262 7.88 10.61 -18.47
C ALA A 262 6.55 11.35 -18.65
N GLN A 263 5.44 10.64 -18.66
CA GLN A 263 4.10 11.23 -18.79
C GLN A 263 3.73 12.09 -17.57
N ARG A 264 4.20 11.75 -16.37
CA ARG A 264 4.06 12.58 -15.17
C ARG A 264 4.71 13.95 -15.37
N ALA A 265 5.91 13.99 -15.96
CA ALA A 265 6.60 15.24 -16.24
C ALA A 265 5.84 16.10 -17.27
N VAL A 266 5.34 15.48 -18.36
CA VAL A 266 4.52 16.17 -19.38
C VAL A 266 3.25 16.76 -18.78
N LEU A 267 2.55 15.99 -17.94
CA LEU A 267 1.33 16.47 -17.27
C LEU A 267 1.63 17.62 -16.30
N ALA A 268 2.72 17.53 -15.53
CA ALA A 268 3.14 18.60 -14.61
C ALA A 268 3.47 19.88 -15.36
N GLU A 269 4.22 19.81 -16.45
CA GLU A 269 4.55 20.97 -17.30
C GLU A 269 3.30 21.63 -17.89
N ALA A 270 2.36 20.81 -18.40
CA ALA A 270 1.11 21.32 -18.94
C ALA A 270 0.26 22.05 -17.89
N LEU A 271 0.17 21.49 -16.67
CA LEU A 271 -0.54 22.11 -15.54
C LEU A 271 0.11 23.42 -15.10
N ALA A 272 1.46 23.49 -15.10
CA ALA A 272 2.20 24.70 -14.73
C ALA A 272 1.93 25.87 -15.69
N GLY A 273 1.52 25.60 -16.93
CA GLY A 273 1.15 26.60 -17.92
C GLY A 273 -0.29 27.12 -17.81
N MET A 274 -1.09 26.64 -16.83
CA MET A 274 -2.49 27.04 -16.66
C MET A 274 -2.63 28.07 -15.52
N SER A 275 -3.30 29.18 -15.78
CA SER A 275 -3.46 30.27 -14.80
C SER A 275 -4.36 29.88 -13.62
N MET A 276 -5.30 28.94 -13.82
CA MET A 276 -6.19 28.44 -12.79
C MET A 276 -5.50 27.44 -11.82
N VAL A 277 -4.26 27.03 -12.11
CA VAL A 277 -3.49 26.12 -11.25
C VAL A 277 -2.60 26.93 -10.33
N GLN A 278 -2.95 26.98 -9.05
CA GLN A 278 -2.20 27.72 -8.04
C GLN A 278 -0.89 27.04 -7.65
N ARG A 279 -0.90 25.69 -7.60
CA ARG A 279 0.25 24.91 -7.16
C ARG A 279 0.21 23.50 -7.69
N ILE A 280 1.37 22.98 -8.02
CA ILE A 280 1.63 21.57 -8.31
C ILE A 280 2.58 21.05 -7.25
N TYR A 281 2.17 20.00 -6.54
CA TYR A 281 3.03 19.39 -5.53
C TYR A 281 3.97 18.36 -6.18
N PRO A 282 5.24 18.29 -5.75
CA PRO A 282 6.18 17.27 -6.21
C PRO A 282 5.61 15.86 -6.01
N SER A 283 5.83 14.98 -6.98
CA SER A 283 5.29 13.62 -6.90
C SER A 283 6.31 12.57 -7.34
N ASP A 284 6.46 11.54 -6.53
CA ASP A 284 7.17 10.30 -6.79
C ASP A 284 6.20 9.13 -7.07
N ALA A 285 4.89 9.43 -7.20
CA ALA A 285 3.85 8.45 -7.48
C ALA A 285 3.41 8.48 -8.96
N ASN A 286 2.43 7.65 -9.31
CA ASN A 286 1.79 7.67 -10.63
C ASN A 286 0.60 8.64 -10.70
N PHE A 287 0.64 9.73 -9.94
CA PHE A 287 -0.37 10.78 -9.94
C PHE A 287 0.27 12.11 -9.53
N ILE A 288 -0.43 13.19 -9.76
CA ILE A 288 -0.07 14.56 -9.33
C ILE A 288 -1.18 15.09 -8.44
N LEU A 289 -0.81 15.72 -7.32
CA LEU A 289 -1.70 16.58 -6.55
C LEU A 289 -1.49 18.02 -7.02
N ALA A 290 -2.57 18.67 -7.47
CA ALA A 290 -2.54 20.05 -7.89
C ALA A 290 -3.64 20.86 -7.22
N ARG A 291 -3.33 22.10 -6.81
CA ARG A 291 -4.29 23.04 -6.24
C ARG A 291 -4.80 23.96 -7.34
N PHE A 292 -6.10 24.13 -7.38
CA PHE A 292 -6.83 24.96 -8.34
C PHE A 292 -7.52 26.12 -7.63
N ASP A 293 -7.85 27.17 -8.37
CA ASP A 293 -8.64 28.30 -7.86
C ASP A 293 -10.02 27.84 -7.37
N ASP A 294 -10.69 26.99 -8.15
CA ASP A 294 -11.94 26.32 -7.79
C ASP A 294 -11.90 24.84 -8.18
N ALA A 295 -11.41 24.01 -7.26
CA ALA A 295 -11.27 22.56 -7.50
C ALA A 295 -12.61 21.86 -7.73
N ASP A 296 -13.68 22.32 -7.07
CA ASP A 296 -15.01 21.69 -7.21
C ASP A 296 -15.59 21.99 -8.61
N ALA A 297 -15.49 23.24 -9.10
CA ALA A 297 -15.95 23.60 -10.45
C ALA A 297 -15.14 22.89 -11.54
N VAL A 298 -13.81 22.81 -11.39
CA VAL A 298 -12.93 22.06 -12.33
C VAL A 298 -13.30 20.58 -12.33
N TYR A 299 -13.53 19.99 -11.15
CA TYR A 299 -13.93 18.60 -11.01
C TYR A 299 -15.26 18.32 -11.71
N ASP A 300 -16.29 19.15 -11.47
CA ASP A 300 -17.61 18.97 -12.07
C ASP A 300 -17.57 19.10 -13.60
N TYR A 301 -16.76 20.04 -14.11
CA TYR A 301 -16.53 20.16 -15.54
C TYR A 301 -15.88 18.92 -16.14
N LEU A 302 -14.80 18.41 -15.53
CA LEU A 302 -14.12 17.21 -15.98
C LEU A 302 -15.06 15.98 -16.02
N ILE A 303 -15.90 15.83 -14.99
CA ILE A 303 -16.92 14.74 -14.96
C ILE A 303 -17.87 14.88 -16.14
N THR A 304 -18.34 16.10 -16.45
CA THR A 304 -19.22 16.36 -17.60
C THR A 304 -18.55 16.01 -18.94
N ASP A 305 -17.23 16.21 -19.03
CA ASP A 305 -16.41 15.86 -20.21
C ASP A 305 -15.95 14.38 -20.21
N GLY A 306 -16.45 13.57 -19.26
CA GLY A 306 -16.17 12.13 -19.14
C GLY A 306 -14.77 11.81 -18.64
N ILE A 307 -14.15 12.72 -17.89
CA ILE A 307 -12.81 12.56 -17.29
C ILE A 307 -12.96 12.44 -15.77
N ILE A 308 -12.66 11.27 -15.23
CA ILE A 308 -12.83 10.96 -13.82
C ILE A 308 -11.50 11.13 -13.09
N VAL A 309 -11.41 12.17 -12.26
CA VAL A 309 -10.28 12.43 -11.38
C VAL A 309 -10.68 12.28 -9.91
N ARG A 310 -9.78 12.55 -8.97
CA ARG A 310 -10.12 12.45 -7.56
C ARG A 310 -10.14 13.83 -6.90
N ASN A 311 -11.32 14.30 -6.53
CA ASN A 311 -11.47 15.51 -5.74
C ASN A 311 -10.94 15.28 -4.31
N ARG A 312 -10.06 16.17 -3.84
CA ARG A 312 -9.46 16.18 -2.50
C ARG A 312 -9.78 17.44 -1.71
N ASN A 313 -10.62 18.32 -2.24
CA ASN A 313 -10.98 19.60 -1.64
C ASN A 313 -11.50 19.47 -0.19
N ARG A 314 -12.16 18.36 0.14
CA ARG A 314 -12.70 18.10 1.49
C ARG A 314 -11.72 17.35 2.41
N VAL A 315 -10.50 17.09 1.96
CA VAL A 315 -9.48 16.42 2.77
C VAL A 315 -8.65 17.50 3.45
N LYS A 316 -8.62 17.50 4.78
CA LYS A 316 -7.83 18.45 5.56
C LYS A 316 -6.37 18.45 5.12
N GLY A 317 -5.85 19.62 4.81
CA GLY A 317 -4.50 19.82 4.25
C GLY A 317 -4.43 19.69 2.71
N CYS A 318 -5.53 19.33 2.03
CA CYS A 318 -5.61 19.25 0.57
C CYS A 318 -6.74 20.15 0.02
N GLU A 319 -7.09 21.22 0.74
CA GLU A 319 -8.12 22.17 0.31
C GLU A 319 -7.75 22.78 -1.04
N GLY A 320 -8.72 22.85 -1.94
CA GLY A 320 -8.53 23.32 -3.32
C GLY A 320 -7.79 22.33 -4.24
N CYS A 321 -7.58 21.07 -3.81
CA CYS A 321 -6.77 20.13 -4.58
C CYS A 321 -7.59 19.07 -5.33
N LEU A 322 -7.12 18.75 -6.54
CA LEU A 322 -7.47 17.53 -7.28
C LEU A 322 -6.24 16.63 -7.36
N ARG A 323 -6.45 15.32 -7.24
CA ARG A 323 -5.43 14.29 -7.53
C ARG A 323 -5.71 13.73 -8.93
N LEU A 324 -4.74 13.92 -9.82
CA LEU A 324 -4.78 13.53 -11.22
C LEU A 324 -3.88 12.31 -11.42
N THR A 325 -4.45 11.17 -11.79
CA THR A 325 -3.64 9.98 -12.12
C THR A 325 -2.99 10.19 -13.47
N VAL A 326 -1.73 9.79 -13.60
CA VAL A 326 -1.00 9.80 -14.86
C VAL A 326 -1.50 8.62 -15.70
N GLY A 327 -2.11 8.92 -16.84
CA GLY A 327 -2.62 7.96 -17.81
C GLY A 327 -1.65 7.72 -18.96
N LEU A 328 -2.15 7.03 -19.99
CA LEU A 328 -1.47 6.94 -21.29
C LEU A 328 -1.35 8.32 -21.95
N PRO A 329 -0.44 8.49 -22.93
CA PRO A 329 -0.27 9.78 -23.60
C PRO A 329 -1.58 10.40 -24.11
N GLU A 330 -2.43 9.60 -24.76
CA GLU A 330 -3.74 10.04 -25.26
C GLU A 330 -4.75 10.39 -24.16
N GLU A 331 -4.68 9.73 -23.00
CA GLU A 331 -5.53 10.03 -21.84
C GLU A 331 -5.10 11.35 -21.19
N ASN A 332 -3.80 11.55 -21.03
CA ASN A 332 -3.23 12.80 -20.52
C ASN A 332 -3.52 13.98 -21.47
N ASP A 333 -3.37 13.78 -22.77
CA ASP A 333 -3.72 14.77 -23.80
C ASP A 333 -5.20 15.17 -23.71
N LYS A 334 -6.10 14.21 -23.50
CA LYS A 334 -7.52 14.49 -23.33
C LYS A 334 -7.77 15.33 -22.08
N LEU A 335 -7.16 14.96 -20.95
CA LEU A 335 -7.24 15.74 -19.71
C LEU A 335 -6.72 17.16 -19.90
N ILE A 336 -5.53 17.34 -20.49
CA ILE A 336 -4.91 18.65 -20.72
C ILE A 336 -5.79 19.53 -21.62
N LYS A 337 -6.32 18.98 -22.71
CA LYS A 337 -7.22 19.70 -23.63
C LYS A 337 -8.54 20.09 -22.94
N SER A 338 -9.07 19.25 -22.09
CA SER A 338 -10.28 19.54 -21.33
C SER A 338 -10.06 20.68 -20.33
N LEU A 339 -8.96 20.63 -19.57
CA LEU A 339 -8.58 21.68 -18.62
C LEU A 339 -8.37 23.05 -19.33
N LYS A 340 -7.72 23.06 -20.50
CA LYS A 340 -7.53 24.30 -21.29
C LYS A 340 -8.87 24.86 -21.76
N ARG A 341 -9.80 24.04 -22.25
CA ARG A 341 -11.13 24.51 -22.64
C ARG A 341 -11.91 25.09 -21.45
N TYR A 342 -11.81 24.49 -20.29
CA TYR A 342 -12.42 25.04 -19.08
C TYR A 342 -11.84 26.42 -18.76
N GLU A 343 -10.52 26.56 -18.72
CA GLU A 343 -9.83 27.83 -18.47
C GLU A 343 -10.27 28.92 -19.45
N GLU A 344 -10.28 28.62 -20.78
CA GLU A 344 -10.74 29.55 -21.80
C GLU A 344 -12.20 29.97 -21.63
N SER A 345 -13.04 29.10 -21.08
CA SER A 345 -14.46 29.42 -20.83
C SER A 345 -14.70 30.28 -19.60
N THR A 346 -13.77 30.26 -18.63
CA THR A 346 -13.87 31.03 -17.38
C THR A 346 -13.21 32.41 -17.44
N ILE A 347 -12.31 32.64 -18.39
CA ILE A 347 -11.65 33.95 -18.60
C ILE A 347 -12.56 34.93 -19.39
N ARG A 348 -13.67 34.47 -19.96
CA ARG A 348 -14.66 35.32 -20.65
C ARG A 348 -15.74 35.82 -19.70
#